data_f356e12d42ad4e08e325b87a71487627
#
_entry.id   f356e12d42ad4e08e325b87a71487627
#
_cell.length_a   1.000
_cell.length_b   1.000
_cell.length_c   1.000
_cell.angle_alpha   90.00
_cell.angle_beta   90.00
_cell.angle_gamma   90.00
#
_symmetry.space_group_name_H-M   'P 1'
#
loop_
_entity.id
_entity.type
_entity.pdbx_description
1 polymer ?
#
loop_
_entity_poly.entity_id
_entity_poly.type
_entity_poly.pdbx_seq_one_letter_code
_entity_poly.pdbx_strand_id
1 'polypeptide(L)'
;MYIPELVCHPQCELAESPVWHQDSGTLYFIDIKKRLLYAQHMSGILEKWPLSSETGSIVLNRSGELFAAQQHHFVSIHLSPFREEVVATTYDEPAHNR
;
A
#
# COMPACT_ATOMS: atom_id res chain seq x y z
N MET A 1 -14.66 3.84 8.30
CA MET A 1 -13.71 4.95 8.17
C MET A 1 -14.13 5.89 7.05
N TYR A 2 -14.04 7.17 7.27
CA TYR A 2 -14.42 8.13 6.27
C TYR A 2 -13.28 8.36 5.28
N ILE A 3 -13.57 8.27 4.00
CA ILE A 3 -12.58 8.48 2.96
C ILE A 3 -12.99 9.73 2.19
N PRO A 4 -12.17 10.76 2.18
CA PRO A 4 -12.50 11.98 1.46
C PRO A 4 -12.67 11.71 -0.03
N GLU A 5 -13.61 12.40 -0.63
CA GLU A 5 -13.88 12.19 -2.03
C GLU A 5 -12.71 12.46 -2.93
N LEU A 6 -11.91 13.43 -2.57
CA LEU A 6 -10.81 13.79 -3.45
C LEU A 6 -9.71 12.77 -3.47
N VAL A 7 -9.80 11.74 -2.64
CA VAL A 7 -8.81 10.69 -2.66
C VAL A 7 -8.86 9.93 -3.95
N CYS A 8 -10.04 9.75 -4.48
CA CYS A 8 -10.14 9.01 -5.71
C CYS A 8 -9.99 9.94 -6.86
N HIS A 9 -8.81 10.33 -7.07
CA HIS A 9 -8.49 11.18 -8.17
C HIS A 9 -8.78 10.45 -9.47
N PRO A 10 -9.13 11.16 -10.53
CA PRO A 10 -9.35 10.50 -11.82
C PRO A 10 -8.20 9.68 -12.32
N GLN A 11 -7.01 9.90 -11.79
CA GLN A 11 -5.85 9.13 -12.19
C GLN A 11 -5.86 7.72 -11.62
N CYS A 12 -6.66 7.48 -10.61
CA CYS A 12 -6.74 6.17 -10.01
C CYS A 12 -7.76 5.35 -10.73
N GLU A 13 -7.37 4.17 -11.20
CA GLU A 13 -8.32 3.28 -11.83
C GLU A 13 -9.10 2.49 -10.82
N LEU A 14 -8.43 2.06 -9.77
CA LEU A 14 -9.08 1.24 -8.78
C LEU A 14 -8.34 1.44 -7.46
N ALA A 15 -8.88 2.28 -6.62
CA ALA A 15 -8.26 2.54 -5.33
C ALA A 15 -8.72 1.49 -4.34
N GLU A 16 -7.76 0.80 -3.74
CA GLU A 16 -8.06 -0.27 -2.81
C GLU A 16 -7.25 -0.12 -1.55
N SER A 17 -7.75 -0.74 -0.49
CA SER A 17 -7.02 -0.85 0.76
C SER A 17 -6.60 0.51 1.32
N PRO A 18 -7.54 1.47 1.45
CA PRO A 18 -7.14 2.76 2.02
C PRO A 18 -6.85 2.63 3.51
N VAL A 19 -5.75 3.22 3.95
CA VAL A 19 -5.42 3.30 5.36
C VAL A 19 -5.03 4.72 5.71
N TRP A 20 -5.54 5.19 6.84
CA TRP A 20 -5.36 6.56 7.26
C TRP A 20 -4.34 6.64 8.39
N HIS A 21 -3.31 7.45 8.20
CA HIS A 21 -2.32 7.70 9.24
C HIS A 21 -2.60 9.06 9.85
N GLN A 22 -3.19 9.05 11.03
CA GLN A 22 -3.68 10.27 11.64
C GLN A 22 -2.55 11.25 11.98
N ASP A 23 -1.46 10.75 12.51
CA ASP A 23 -0.39 11.62 12.94
C ASP A 23 0.20 12.45 11.81
N SER A 24 0.30 11.89 10.64
CA SER A 24 0.87 12.61 9.49
C SER A 24 -0.19 13.21 8.59
N GLY A 25 -1.47 12.93 8.86
CA GLY A 25 -2.53 13.43 7.99
C GLY A 25 -2.41 12.89 6.58
N THR A 26 -2.10 11.61 6.46
CA THR A 26 -1.84 10.98 5.17
C THR A 26 -2.74 9.79 4.98
N LEU A 27 -3.35 9.72 3.79
CA LEU A 27 -4.12 8.56 3.41
C LEU A 27 -3.32 7.75 2.39
N TYR A 28 -3.08 6.50 2.72
CA TYR A 28 -2.37 5.58 1.82
C TYR A 28 -3.38 4.67 1.14
N PHE A 29 -3.17 4.41 -0.13
CA PHE A 29 -4.02 3.47 -0.85
C PHE A 29 -3.26 2.94 -2.07
N ILE A 30 -3.77 1.88 -2.67
CA ILE A 30 -3.09 1.27 -3.81
C ILE A 30 -3.99 1.27 -5.02
N ASP A 31 -3.35 1.32 -6.18
CA ASP A 31 -4.01 1.07 -7.45
C ASP A 31 -3.51 -0.30 -7.89
N ILE A 32 -4.38 -1.29 -7.77
CA ILE A 32 -3.99 -2.68 -8.02
C ILE A 32 -3.56 -2.87 -9.46
N LYS A 33 -4.30 -2.30 -10.38
CA LYS A 33 -4.02 -2.51 -11.79
C LYS A 33 -2.71 -1.89 -12.22
N LYS A 34 -2.41 -0.72 -11.71
CA LYS A 34 -1.19 -0.01 -12.09
C LYS A 34 -0.01 -0.37 -11.20
N ARG A 35 -0.26 -1.13 -10.14
CA ARG A 35 0.76 -1.51 -9.17
C ARG A 35 1.45 -0.30 -8.59
N LEU A 36 0.63 0.63 -8.08
CA LEU A 36 1.14 1.87 -7.50
C LEU A 36 0.64 2.02 -6.08
N LEU A 37 1.52 2.51 -5.22
CA LEU A 37 1.16 2.94 -3.88
C LEU A 37 1.04 4.45 -3.91
N TYR A 38 -0.06 4.96 -3.36
CA TYR A 38 -0.30 6.39 -3.29
C TYR A 38 -0.31 6.87 -1.86
N ALA A 39 0.14 8.09 -1.66
CA ALA A 39 0.01 8.79 -0.39
C ALA A 39 -0.59 10.15 -0.66
N GLN A 40 -1.82 10.35 -0.19
CA GLN A 40 -2.51 11.63 -0.33
C GLN A 40 -2.40 12.36 0.99
N HIS A 41 -1.72 13.48 0.98
CA HIS A 41 -1.52 14.28 2.18
C HIS A 41 -2.61 15.32 2.32
N MET A 42 -2.94 15.66 3.55
CA MET A 42 -3.94 16.69 3.78
C MET A 42 -3.54 18.03 3.20
N SER A 43 -2.24 18.24 3.03
CA SER A 43 -1.75 19.46 2.42
C SER A 43 -2.08 19.56 0.94
N GLY A 44 -2.56 18.47 0.35
CA GLY A 44 -2.91 18.44 -1.06
C GLY A 44 -1.89 17.74 -1.93
N ILE A 45 -0.76 17.37 -1.36
CA ILE A 45 0.28 16.69 -2.13
C ILE A 45 -0.08 15.22 -2.29
N LEU A 46 0.08 14.74 -3.50
CA LEU A 46 -0.13 13.33 -3.81
C LEU A 46 1.19 12.74 -4.27
N GLU A 47 1.65 11.73 -3.56
CA GLU A 47 2.86 11.02 -3.93
C GLU A 47 2.52 9.62 -4.38
N LYS A 48 3.37 9.03 -5.21
CA LYS A 48 3.15 7.67 -5.66
C LYS A 48 4.47 6.96 -5.88
N TRP A 49 4.44 5.66 -5.71
CA TRP A 49 5.62 4.81 -5.87
C TRP A 49 5.22 3.51 -6.55
N PRO A 50 6.06 2.96 -7.42
CA PRO A 50 5.75 1.69 -8.07
C PRO A 50 5.99 0.53 -7.12
N LEU A 51 5.07 -0.42 -7.13
CA LEU A 51 5.19 -1.64 -6.35
C LEU A 51 5.80 -2.73 -7.24
N SER A 52 6.62 -3.58 -6.65
CA SER A 52 7.36 -4.55 -7.43
C SER A 52 6.50 -5.72 -7.89
N SER A 53 5.37 -5.95 -7.26
CA SER A 53 4.52 -7.06 -7.66
C SER A 53 3.09 -6.76 -7.29
N GLU A 54 2.20 -7.65 -7.68
CA GLU A 54 0.80 -7.51 -7.35
C GLU A 54 0.60 -7.43 -5.86
N THR A 55 -0.11 -6.40 -5.43
CA THR A 55 -0.33 -6.13 -4.03
C THR A 55 -1.83 -6.09 -3.78
N GLY A 56 -2.30 -6.95 -2.88
CA GLY A 56 -3.72 -7.04 -2.60
C GLY A 56 -4.19 -6.10 -1.51
N SER A 57 -3.31 -5.77 -0.58
CA SER A 57 -3.70 -4.91 0.52
C SER A 57 -2.47 -4.30 1.17
N ILE A 58 -2.71 -3.22 1.91
CA ILE A 58 -1.66 -2.59 2.72
C ILE A 58 -2.17 -2.47 4.15
N VAL A 59 -1.22 -2.42 5.07
CA VAL A 59 -1.51 -2.34 6.48
C VAL A 59 -0.60 -1.29 7.09
N LEU A 60 -1.13 -0.53 8.03
CA LEU A 60 -0.36 0.47 8.75
C LEU A 60 -0.38 0.09 10.22
N ASN A 61 0.80 -0.07 10.83
CA ASN A 61 0.82 -0.42 12.24
C ASN A 61 0.76 0.85 13.09
N ARG A 62 0.75 0.67 14.40
CA ARG A 62 0.61 1.81 15.30
C ARG A 62 1.76 2.78 15.23
N SER A 63 2.93 2.28 14.87
CA SER A 63 4.11 3.14 14.77
C SER A 63 4.18 3.89 13.45
N GLY A 64 3.20 3.69 12.57
CA GLY A 64 3.20 4.38 11.29
C GLY A 64 3.99 3.66 10.22
N GLU A 65 4.33 2.40 10.45
CA GLU A 65 5.04 1.62 9.45
C GLU A 65 4.05 0.96 8.51
N LEU A 66 4.38 0.98 7.23
CA LEU A 66 3.54 0.39 6.19
C LEU A 66 4.02 -1.00 5.83
N PHE A 67 3.05 -1.87 5.60
CA PHE A 67 3.31 -3.22 5.12
C PHE A 67 2.37 -3.50 3.98
N ALA A 68 2.76 -4.41 3.10
CA ALA A 68 1.92 -4.78 1.97
C ALA A 68 1.88 -6.28 1.80
N ALA A 69 0.69 -6.80 1.53
CA ALA A 69 0.51 -8.21 1.24
C ALA A 69 0.59 -8.39 -0.27
N GLN A 70 1.70 -8.89 -0.75
CA GLN A 70 1.91 -9.12 -2.16
C GLN A 70 1.68 -10.58 -2.49
N GLN A 71 1.78 -10.91 -3.76
CA GLN A 71 1.38 -12.23 -4.22
C GLN A 71 2.09 -13.35 -3.45
N HIS A 72 3.39 -13.21 -3.23
CA HIS A 72 4.17 -14.24 -2.57
C HIS A 72 4.88 -13.77 -1.32
N HIS A 73 4.76 -12.50 -0.99
CA HIS A 73 5.54 -11.94 0.13
C HIS A 73 4.69 -10.98 0.94
N PHE A 74 5.06 -10.87 2.20
CA PHE A 74 4.59 -9.78 3.03
C PHE A 74 5.79 -8.87 3.20
N VAL A 75 5.67 -7.61 2.78
CA VAL A 75 6.81 -6.71 2.75
C VAL A 75 6.59 -5.51 3.64
N SER A 76 7.68 -5.01 4.18
CA SER A 76 7.70 -3.72 4.86
C SER A 76 8.04 -2.67 3.83
N ILE A 77 7.32 -1.55 3.83
CA ILE A 77 7.52 -0.51 2.85
C ILE A 77 8.17 0.70 3.49
N HIS A 78 9.30 1.10 2.93
CA HIS A 78 10.01 2.30 3.36
C HIS A 78 9.86 3.33 2.25
N LEU A 79 9.58 4.57 2.63
CA LEU A 79 9.19 5.56 1.64
C LEU A 79 10.29 6.54 1.25
N SER A 80 11.30 6.68 2.07
CA SER A 80 12.27 7.73 1.82
C SER A 80 13.68 7.25 2.15
N PRO A 81 14.35 6.64 1.19
CA PRO A 81 13.93 6.33 -0.17
C PRO A 81 12.98 5.15 -0.20
N PHE A 82 12.26 5.02 -1.30
CA PHE A 82 11.30 3.94 -1.42
C PHE A 82 12.02 2.61 -1.56
N ARG A 83 11.62 1.65 -0.74
CA ARG A 83 12.11 0.29 -0.90
C ARG A 83 11.17 -0.67 -0.20
N GLU A 84 11.15 -1.88 -0.70
CA GLU A 84 10.34 -2.96 -0.14
C GLU A 84 11.28 -3.97 0.48
N GLU A 85 10.97 -4.36 1.70
CA GLU A 85 11.79 -5.35 2.39
C GLU A 85 10.93 -6.53 2.76
N VAL A 86 11.29 -7.70 2.27
CA VAL A 86 10.50 -8.90 2.52
C VAL A 86 10.63 -9.28 4.00
N VAL A 87 9.50 -9.38 4.69
CA VAL A 87 9.50 -9.78 6.08
C VAL A 87 8.94 -11.17 6.26
N ALA A 88 8.18 -11.67 5.30
CA ALA A 88 7.68 -13.05 5.35
C ALA A 88 7.33 -13.49 3.95
N THR A 89 7.50 -14.78 3.67
CA THR A 89 7.12 -15.35 2.40
C THR A 89 5.87 -16.18 2.60
N THR A 90 4.86 -15.90 1.78
CA THR A 90 3.66 -16.68 1.87
C THR A 90 3.74 -17.71 0.77
N TYR A 91 3.69 -19.01 1.07
CA TYR A 91 3.73 -19.90 0.11
C TYR A 91 2.59 -20.62 0.00
N ASP A 92 2.24 -20.93 -1.05
CA ASP A 92 1.24 -21.70 -1.16
C ASP A 92 1.69 -22.96 -1.49
N GLU A 93 2.16 -23.64 -1.29
CA GLU A 93 2.58 -24.61 -1.67
C GLU A 93 2.00 -25.48 -1.94
N PRO A 94 1.82 -25.83 -2.52
CA PRO A 94 1.31 -26.75 -2.68
C PRO A 94 1.81 -27.71 -2.67
N ALA A 95 2.09 -27.41 -2.63
CA ALA A 95 2.43 -27.88 -2.66
C ALA A 95 2.61 -28.23 -2.22
N HIS A 96 2.65 -28.09 -2.01
CA HIS A 96 2.76 -28.22 -1.65
C HIS A 96 2.28 -28.48 -1.12
N ASN A 97 2.13 -28.64 -0.92
CA ASN A 97 1.79 -28.88 -0.45
C ASN A 97 1.12 -29.23 -0.40
N ARG A 98 1.09 -29.37 -0.35
CA ARG A 98 0.46 -29.68 -0.34
C ARG A 98 0.30 -30.53 -0.62
#